data_6845ad96b51601e4fc5e9e83725f3261
#
_entry.id   6845ad96b51601e4fc5e9e83725f3261
#
_cell.length_a   1.000
_cell.length_b   1.000
_cell.length_c   1.000
_cell.angle_alpha   90.00
_cell.angle_beta   90.00
_cell.angle_gamma   90.00
#
_symmetry.space_group_name_H-M   'P 1'
#
loop_
_entity.id
_entity.type
_entity.pdbx_description
1 polymer ?
#
loop_
_entity_poly.entity_id
_entity_poly.type
_entity_poly.pdbx_seq_one_letter_code
_entity_poly.pdbx_strand_id
1 'polypeptide(L)'
;MINKPFVAAALFANAASSVVGFIGYSAGPRLGEPYTSIGFLAFVVWSAALLPVVLYFFATAGGTTNRLGSFALLIGLCVIVSGIVLQTMLFLRLVTLEQTVAWNFASAGGVGLWLALTHLQGRAALPRGLGWFGTMIGVIWMSAFVLLASTGFPAGGPKGSWVAAIGFGSDGTAYFASIIWATWLGLAILRTSRRQLPTGATA
;
A
#
# COMPACT_ATOMS: atom_id res chain seq x y z
N MET A 1 10.89 20.72 4.29
CA MET A 1 9.41 20.53 4.32
C MET A 1 9.01 19.60 3.17
N ILE A 2 8.20 18.56 3.42
CA ILE A 2 7.74 17.66 2.36
C ILE A 2 6.68 18.39 1.53
N ASN A 3 6.86 18.37 0.20
CA ASN A 3 5.95 19.02 -0.74
C ASN A 3 4.60 18.27 -0.79
N LYS A 4 3.54 18.85 -0.21
CA LYS A 4 2.20 18.24 -0.15
C LYS A 4 1.62 17.88 -1.53
N PRO A 5 1.69 18.73 -2.58
CA PRO A 5 1.30 18.36 -3.93
C PRO A 5 2.03 17.14 -4.48
N PHE A 6 3.32 16.98 -4.19
CA PHE A 6 4.09 15.81 -4.59
C PHE A 6 3.60 14.53 -3.89
N VAL A 7 3.29 14.61 -2.59
CA VAL A 7 2.71 13.47 -1.83
C VAL A 7 1.34 13.08 -2.40
N ALA A 8 0.50 14.06 -2.73
CA ALA A 8 -0.80 13.80 -3.36
C ALA A 8 -0.65 13.14 -4.75
N ALA A 9 0.29 13.62 -5.57
CA ALA A 9 0.59 13.01 -6.87
C ALA A 9 1.07 11.56 -6.71
N ALA A 10 1.92 11.28 -5.72
CA ALA A 10 2.37 9.92 -5.41
C ALA A 10 1.22 9.01 -4.97
N LEU A 11 0.24 9.50 -4.20
CA LEU A 11 -0.94 8.75 -3.82
C LEU A 11 -1.83 8.41 -5.02
N PHE A 12 -2.00 9.33 -5.97
CA PHE A 12 -2.72 9.05 -7.21
C PHE A 12 -1.96 8.07 -8.10
N ALA A 13 -0.63 8.18 -8.19
CA ALA A 13 0.20 7.20 -8.89
C ALA A 13 0.10 5.81 -8.24
N ASN A 14 0.09 5.74 -6.90
CA ASN A 14 -0.12 4.50 -6.16
C ASN A 14 -1.49 3.88 -6.48
N ALA A 15 -2.58 4.66 -6.43
CA ALA A 15 -3.92 4.19 -6.76
C ALA A 15 -4.02 3.71 -8.23
N ALA A 16 -3.50 4.48 -9.18
CA ALA A 16 -3.53 4.14 -10.60
C ALA A 16 -2.71 2.87 -10.90
N SER A 17 -1.50 2.78 -10.34
CA SER A 17 -0.64 1.60 -10.52
C SER A 17 -1.23 0.35 -9.86
N SER A 18 -1.99 0.48 -8.77
CA SER A 18 -2.77 -0.63 -8.21
C SER A 18 -3.76 -1.18 -9.24
N VAL A 19 -4.54 -0.32 -9.87
CA VAL A 19 -5.52 -0.74 -10.89
C VAL A 19 -4.83 -1.42 -12.08
N VAL A 20 -3.77 -0.81 -12.61
CA VAL A 20 -3.01 -1.35 -13.73
C VAL A 20 -2.35 -2.68 -13.35
N GLY A 21 -1.77 -2.76 -12.15
CA GLY A 21 -1.15 -3.96 -11.62
C GLY A 21 -2.13 -5.12 -11.50
N PHE A 22 -3.31 -4.84 -10.94
CA PHE A 22 -4.37 -5.84 -10.81
C PHE A 22 -4.87 -6.34 -12.17
N ILE A 23 -5.10 -5.44 -13.12
CA ILE A 23 -5.53 -5.81 -14.48
C ILE A 23 -4.46 -6.66 -15.16
N GLY A 24 -3.20 -6.21 -15.16
CA GLY A 24 -2.08 -6.93 -15.76
C GLY A 24 -1.90 -8.32 -15.15
N TYR A 25 -1.96 -8.40 -13.83
CA TYR A 25 -1.83 -9.66 -13.10
C TYR A 25 -2.99 -10.63 -13.37
N SER A 26 -4.22 -10.13 -13.43
CA SER A 26 -5.41 -10.94 -13.70
C SER A 26 -5.54 -11.36 -15.17
N ALA A 27 -5.06 -10.53 -16.10
CA ALA A 27 -5.10 -10.79 -17.53
C ALA A 27 -3.92 -11.67 -17.99
N GLY A 28 -2.76 -11.55 -17.33
CA GLY A 28 -1.52 -12.26 -17.69
C GLY A 28 -1.68 -13.76 -17.88
N PRO A 29 -2.32 -14.52 -16.97
CA PRO A 29 -2.53 -15.95 -17.14
C PRO A 29 -3.36 -16.35 -18.37
N ARG A 30 -4.19 -15.43 -18.89
CA ARG A 30 -5.05 -15.67 -20.05
C ARG A 30 -4.49 -15.13 -21.36
N LEU A 31 -3.87 -13.95 -21.30
CA LEU A 31 -3.42 -13.19 -22.47
C LEU A 31 -1.90 -13.27 -22.66
N GLY A 32 -1.16 -13.78 -21.66
CA GLY A 32 0.30 -13.89 -21.72
C GLY A 32 1.03 -12.55 -21.61
N GLU A 33 2.21 -12.50 -22.19
CA GLU A 33 2.96 -11.25 -22.32
C GLU A 33 2.34 -10.33 -23.39
N PRO A 34 2.36 -8.98 -23.22
CA PRO A 34 3.11 -8.24 -22.17
C PRO A 34 2.31 -7.97 -20.88
N TYR A 35 1.10 -8.48 -20.73
CA TYR A 35 0.20 -8.13 -19.61
C TYR A 35 0.81 -8.46 -18.25
N THR A 36 1.44 -9.63 -18.11
CA THR A 36 2.10 -10.04 -16.86
C THR A 36 3.23 -9.06 -16.49
N SER A 37 4.07 -8.69 -17.45
CA SER A 37 5.17 -7.76 -17.24
C SER A 37 4.67 -6.36 -16.86
N ILE A 38 3.59 -5.88 -17.49
CA ILE A 38 2.93 -4.62 -17.12
C ILE A 38 2.43 -4.67 -15.68
N GLY A 39 1.85 -5.79 -15.26
CA GLY A 39 1.40 -6.00 -13.89
C GLY A 39 2.53 -5.86 -12.87
N PHE A 40 3.65 -6.53 -13.10
CA PHE A 40 4.80 -6.45 -12.19
C PHE A 40 5.41 -5.04 -12.13
N LEU A 41 5.60 -4.38 -13.29
CA LEU A 41 6.10 -3.01 -13.32
C LEU A 41 5.16 -2.03 -12.62
N ALA A 42 3.85 -2.20 -12.77
CA ALA A 42 2.88 -1.38 -12.05
C ALA A 42 3.00 -1.54 -10.53
N PHE A 43 3.27 -2.75 -10.03
CA PHE A 43 3.52 -2.97 -8.60
C PHE A 43 4.86 -2.43 -8.12
N VAL A 44 5.89 -2.36 -8.98
CA VAL A 44 7.13 -1.61 -8.66
C VAL A 44 6.80 -0.12 -8.45
N VAL A 45 6.03 0.47 -9.37
CA VAL A 45 5.59 1.88 -9.26
C VAL A 45 4.72 2.08 -8.01
N TRP A 46 3.81 1.15 -7.72
CA TRP A 46 2.99 1.16 -6.52
C TRP A 46 3.83 1.23 -5.25
N SER A 47 4.83 0.36 -5.13
CA SER A 47 5.74 0.34 -3.98
C SER A 47 6.56 1.63 -3.88
N ALA A 48 7.14 2.09 -4.98
CA ALA A 48 7.94 3.32 -5.01
C ALA A 48 7.11 4.56 -4.66
N ALA A 49 5.85 4.63 -5.11
CA ALA A 49 4.94 5.73 -4.82
C ALA A 49 4.55 5.83 -3.34
N LEU A 50 4.72 4.78 -2.55
CA LEU A 50 4.53 4.82 -1.10
C LEU A 50 5.64 5.59 -0.37
N LEU A 51 6.85 5.73 -0.95
CA LEU A 51 7.98 6.37 -0.27
C LEU A 51 7.67 7.80 0.20
N PRO A 52 7.22 8.74 -0.65
CA PRO A 52 6.88 10.09 -0.19
C PRO A 52 5.71 10.09 0.80
N VAL A 53 4.82 9.10 0.75
CA VAL A 53 3.69 8.96 1.68
C VAL A 53 4.20 8.54 3.07
N VAL A 54 5.08 7.55 3.14
CA VAL A 54 5.71 7.08 4.38
C VAL A 54 6.49 8.21 5.05
N LEU A 55 7.28 8.97 4.28
CA LEU A 55 8.03 10.12 4.79
C LEU A 55 7.11 11.26 5.26
N TYR A 56 6.00 11.50 4.56
CA TYR A 56 5.01 12.50 4.96
C TYR A 56 4.39 12.17 6.31
N PHE A 57 3.96 10.93 6.51
CA PHE A 57 3.38 10.50 7.78
C PHE A 57 4.42 10.56 8.91
N PHE A 58 5.66 10.13 8.67
CA PHE A 58 6.72 10.25 9.64
C PHE A 58 6.93 11.70 10.09
N ALA A 59 7.03 12.62 9.14
CA ALA A 59 7.23 14.04 9.44
C ALA A 59 6.04 14.65 10.22
N THR A 60 4.81 14.25 9.88
CA THR A 60 3.59 14.74 10.56
C THR A 60 3.35 14.10 11.93
N ALA A 61 3.91 12.93 12.19
CA ALA A 61 3.84 12.24 13.48
C ALA A 61 4.86 12.72 14.52
N GLY A 62 5.65 13.74 14.21
CA GLY A 62 6.68 14.27 15.12
C GLY A 62 8.11 13.80 14.80
N GLY A 63 8.32 13.13 13.69
CA GLY A 63 9.65 12.72 13.23
C GLY A 63 10.36 11.79 14.23
N THR A 64 11.65 12.03 14.44
CA THR A 64 12.52 11.21 15.31
C THR A 64 12.19 11.28 16.80
N THR A 65 11.42 12.27 17.25
CA THR A 65 11.02 12.39 18.66
C THR A 65 9.95 11.37 19.06
N ASN A 66 9.24 10.80 18.08
CA ASN A 66 8.22 9.79 18.30
C ASN A 66 8.75 8.38 17.98
N ARG A 67 9.03 7.59 19.01
CA ARG A 67 9.54 6.20 18.86
C ARG A 67 8.64 5.32 18.00
N LEU A 68 7.32 5.43 18.17
CA LEU A 68 6.36 4.66 17.39
C LEU A 68 6.33 5.14 15.94
N GLY A 69 6.51 6.45 15.68
CA GLY A 69 6.69 7.02 14.34
C GLY A 69 7.93 6.50 13.64
N SER A 70 9.05 6.41 14.37
CA SER A 70 10.30 5.84 13.85
C SER A 70 10.16 4.36 13.52
N PHE A 71 9.44 3.61 14.35
CA PHE A 71 9.16 2.19 14.09
C PHE A 71 8.24 2.02 12.85
N ALA A 72 7.19 2.82 12.74
CA ALA A 72 6.33 2.83 11.55
C ALA A 72 7.11 3.20 10.28
N LEU A 73 8.03 4.18 10.35
CA LEU A 73 8.92 4.53 9.24
C LEU A 73 9.75 3.32 8.80
N LEU A 74 10.38 2.63 9.75
CA LEU A 74 11.23 1.46 9.45
C LEU A 74 10.40 0.37 8.74
N ILE A 75 9.22 0.04 9.26
CA ILE A 75 8.32 -0.94 8.63
C ILE A 75 7.95 -0.49 7.22
N GLY A 76 7.54 0.77 7.05
CA GLY A 76 7.17 1.32 5.73
C GLY A 76 8.32 1.23 4.73
N LEU A 77 9.55 1.56 5.12
CA LEU A 77 10.73 1.44 4.26
C LEU A 77 11.05 -0.03 3.92
N CYS A 78 10.99 -0.93 4.90
CA CYS A 78 11.19 -2.36 4.65
C CYS A 78 10.19 -2.91 3.65
N VAL A 79 8.92 -2.53 3.76
CA VAL A 79 7.85 -2.96 2.83
C VAL A 79 8.09 -2.41 1.42
N ILE A 80 8.47 -1.14 1.29
CA ILE A 80 8.76 -0.52 -0.02
C ILE A 80 9.92 -1.25 -0.70
N VAL A 81 11.03 -1.44 0.00
CA VAL A 81 12.21 -2.14 -0.55
C VAL A 81 11.87 -3.58 -0.90
N SER A 82 11.18 -4.29 0.01
CA SER A 82 10.72 -5.67 -0.22
C SER A 82 9.83 -5.76 -1.45
N GLY A 83 8.86 -4.85 -1.61
CA GLY A 83 7.96 -4.81 -2.76
C GLY A 83 8.70 -4.55 -4.07
N ILE A 84 9.59 -3.55 -4.11
CA ILE A 84 10.38 -3.23 -5.30
C ILE A 84 11.26 -4.41 -5.70
N VAL A 85 12.01 -4.99 -4.76
CA VAL A 85 12.90 -6.13 -5.02
C VAL A 85 12.10 -7.30 -5.56
N LEU A 86 11.02 -7.70 -4.87
CA LEU A 86 10.20 -8.84 -5.25
C LEU A 86 9.60 -8.68 -6.65
N GLN A 87 8.96 -7.55 -6.92
CA GLN A 87 8.32 -7.32 -8.21
C GLN A 87 9.34 -7.20 -9.35
N THR A 88 10.53 -6.66 -9.06
CA THR A 88 11.63 -6.63 -10.02
C THR A 88 12.15 -8.04 -10.32
N MET A 89 12.30 -8.90 -9.32
CA MET A 89 12.71 -10.29 -9.52
C MET A 89 11.70 -11.08 -10.35
N LEU A 90 10.40 -10.85 -10.11
CA LEU A 90 9.32 -11.44 -10.92
C LEU A 90 9.35 -10.91 -12.36
N PHE A 91 9.53 -9.60 -12.54
CA PHE A 91 9.64 -9.00 -13.87
C PHE A 91 10.83 -9.55 -14.67
N LEU A 92 11.97 -9.70 -14.02
CA LEU A 92 13.19 -10.27 -14.61
C LEU A 92 13.15 -11.81 -14.71
N ARG A 93 12.06 -12.45 -14.25
CA ARG A 93 11.87 -13.91 -14.24
C ARG A 93 12.94 -14.68 -13.46
N LEU A 94 13.54 -14.03 -12.46
CA LEU A 94 14.53 -14.66 -11.56
C LEU A 94 13.86 -15.59 -10.54
N VAL A 95 12.58 -15.38 -10.28
CA VAL A 95 11.75 -16.20 -9.39
C VAL A 95 10.37 -16.39 -10.02
N THR A 96 9.66 -17.45 -9.60
CA THR A 96 8.27 -17.70 -10.01
C THR A 96 7.29 -17.13 -8.99
N LEU A 97 6.06 -16.94 -9.42
CA LEU A 97 4.98 -16.48 -8.55
C LEU A 97 4.78 -17.41 -7.36
N GLU A 98 4.81 -18.73 -7.60
CA GLU A 98 4.64 -19.76 -6.56
C GLU A 98 5.73 -19.65 -5.48
N GLN A 99 6.98 -19.39 -5.87
CA GLN A 99 8.09 -19.21 -4.95
C GLN A 99 7.96 -17.95 -4.09
N THR A 100 7.16 -16.98 -4.54
CA THR A 100 7.05 -15.66 -3.90
C THR A 100 5.74 -15.42 -3.16
N VAL A 101 4.82 -16.40 -3.14
CA VAL A 101 3.50 -16.25 -2.52
C VAL A 101 3.59 -15.78 -1.07
N ALA A 102 4.40 -16.45 -0.25
CA ALA A 102 4.57 -16.10 1.15
C ALA A 102 5.15 -14.66 1.31
N TRP A 103 6.09 -14.28 0.45
CA TRP A 103 6.69 -12.95 0.47
C TRP A 103 5.69 -11.86 0.07
N ASN A 104 4.87 -12.11 -0.97
CA ASN A 104 3.82 -11.18 -1.37
C ASN A 104 2.85 -10.87 -0.21
N PHE A 105 2.35 -11.92 0.47
CA PHE A 105 1.45 -11.75 1.60
C PHE A 105 2.15 -11.16 2.83
N ALA A 106 3.42 -11.47 3.08
CA ALA A 106 4.19 -10.83 4.14
C ALA A 106 4.36 -9.33 3.87
N SER A 107 4.61 -8.95 2.62
CA SER A 107 4.67 -7.53 2.23
C SER A 107 3.31 -6.84 2.41
N ALA A 108 2.20 -7.47 2.01
CA ALA A 108 0.86 -6.94 2.22
C ALA A 108 0.54 -6.78 3.73
N GLY A 109 0.86 -7.78 4.54
CA GLY A 109 0.75 -7.71 6.01
C GLY A 109 1.60 -6.60 6.61
N GLY A 110 2.80 -6.39 6.08
CA GLY A 110 3.69 -5.28 6.46
C GLY A 110 3.10 -3.90 6.10
N VAL A 111 2.50 -3.74 4.91
CA VAL A 111 1.72 -2.52 4.56
C VAL A 111 0.58 -2.33 5.55
N GLY A 112 -0.12 -3.41 5.89
CA GLY A 112 -1.20 -3.38 6.86
C GLY A 112 -0.74 -2.89 8.24
N LEU A 113 0.36 -3.42 8.73
CA LEU A 113 0.95 -3.00 10.01
C LEU A 113 1.39 -1.53 9.96
N TRP A 114 2.06 -1.11 8.89
CA TRP A 114 2.43 0.29 8.68
C TRP A 114 1.22 1.22 8.69
N LEU A 115 0.17 0.89 7.94
CA LEU A 115 -1.07 1.66 7.91
C LEU A 115 -1.70 1.78 9.31
N ALA A 116 -1.86 0.66 10.02
CA ALA A 116 -2.43 0.65 11.36
C ALA A 116 -1.64 1.54 12.32
N LEU A 117 -0.32 1.37 12.39
CA LEU A 117 0.55 2.17 13.27
C LEU A 117 0.50 3.66 12.93
N THR A 118 0.59 3.99 11.65
CA THR A 118 0.61 5.38 11.17
C THR A 118 -0.69 6.10 11.51
N HIS A 119 -1.83 5.46 11.29
CA HIS A 119 -3.14 6.08 11.53
C HIS A 119 -3.51 6.16 13.01
N LEU A 120 -3.03 5.23 13.82
CA LEU A 120 -3.15 5.33 15.28
C LEU A 120 -2.45 6.56 15.84
N GLN A 121 -1.33 6.97 15.25
CA GLN A 121 -0.55 8.14 15.67
C GLN A 121 -1.04 9.44 15.02
N GLY A 122 -1.31 9.40 13.72
CA GLY A 122 -1.62 10.58 12.90
C GLY A 122 -3.08 11.03 12.90
N ARG A 123 -3.94 10.46 13.76
CA ARG A 123 -5.38 10.77 13.79
C ARG A 123 -5.71 12.25 13.91
N ALA A 124 -4.90 13.01 14.61
CA ALA A 124 -5.11 14.45 14.78
C ALA A 124 -4.86 15.26 13.50
N ALA A 125 -4.00 14.76 12.59
CA ALA A 125 -3.63 15.45 11.35
C ALA A 125 -4.53 15.12 10.14
N LEU A 126 -5.37 14.08 10.26
CA LEU A 126 -6.25 13.60 9.19
C LEU A 126 -7.72 13.76 9.56
N PRO A 127 -8.62 13.89 8.56
CA PRO A 127 -10.05 13.72 8.80
C PRO A 127 -10.31 12.38 9.51
N ARG A 128 -11.10 12.42 10.60
CA ARG A 128 -11.34 11.23 11.45
C ARG A 128 -11.73 9.99 10.67
N GLY A 129 -12.63 10.13 9.69
CA GLY A 129 -13.07 9.00 8.85
C GLY A 129 -11.93 8.38 8.05
N LEU A 130 -11.01 9.18 7.50
CA LEU A 130 -9.88 8.71 6.73
C LEU A 130 -8.86 7.94 7.59
N GLY A 131 -8.61 8.43 8.81
CA GLY A 131 -7.74 7.74 9.77
C GLY A 131 -8.30 6.37 10.19
N TRP A 132 -9.60 6.30 10.51
CA TRP A 132 -10.26 5.04 10.83
C TRP A 132 -10.25 4.07 9.65
N PHE A 133 -10.55 4.56 8.43
CA PHE A 133 -10.56 3.74 7.22
C PHE A 133 -9.18 3.13 6.95
N GLY A 134 -8.10 3.92 7.05
CA GLY A 134 -6.74 3.39 6.91
C GLY A 134 -6.38 2.37 7.99
N THR A 135 -6.81 2.58 9.25
CA THR A 135 -6.61 1.59 10.33
C THR A 135 -7.34 0.28 10.02
N MET A 136 -8.60 0.35 9.56
CA MET A 136 -9.37 -0.84 9.18
C MET A 136 -8.72 -1.64 8.06
N ILE A 137 -8.26 -0.96 7.01
CA ILE A 137 -7.51 -1.60 5.91
C ILE A 137 -6.28 -2.31 6.47
N GLY A 138 -5.53 -1.64 7.33
CA GLY A 138 -4.35 -2.20 7.96
C GLY A 138 -4.65 -3.47 8.75
N VAL A 139 -5.70 -3.46 9.57
CA VAL A 139 -6.13 -4.63 10.35
C VAL A 139 -6.58 -5.77 9.45
N ILE A 140 -7.33 -5.48 8.38
CA ILE A 140 -7.79 -6.51 7.44
C ILE A 140 -6.60 -7.18 6.74
N TRP A 141 -5.59 -6.42 6.28
CA TRP A 141 -4.40 -7.00 5.67
C TRP A 141 -3.57 -7.84 6.64
N MET A 142 -3.39 -7.38 7.87
CA MET A 142 -2.71 -8.18 8.90
C MET A 142 -3.45 -9.49 9.18
N SER A 143 -4.78 -9.42 9.28
CA SER A 143 -5.63 -10.61 9.48
C SER A 143 -5.53 -11.57 8.29
N ALA A 144 -5.55 -11.07 7.07
CA ALA A 144 -5.37 -11.85 5.85
C ALA A 144 -4.02 -12.58 5.87
N PHE A 145 -2.94 -11.88 6.22
CA PHE A 145 -1.61 -12.48 6.35
C PHE A 145 -1.59 -13.62 7.38
N VAL A 146 -2.15 -13.42 8.58
CA VAL A 146 -2.21 -14.46 9.62
C VAL A 146 -3.01 -15.67 9.17
N LEU A 147 -4.17 -15.47 8.54
CA LEU A 147 -5.00 -16.55 8.02
C LEU A 147 -4.28 -17.35 6.93
N LEU A 148 -3.61 -16.68 6.00
CA LEU A 148 -2.87 -17.35 4.92
C LEU A 148 -1.62 -18.04 5.44
N ALA A 149 -0.92 -17.45 6.41
CA ALA A 149 0.22 -18.09 7.09
C ALA A 149 -0.19 -19.38 7.81
N SER A 150 -1.36 -19.39 8.47
CA SER A 150 -1.89 -20.59 9.16
C SER A 150 -2.21 -21.73 8.21
N THR A 151 -2.40 -21.44 6.92
CA THR A 151 -2.68 -22.46 5.87
C THR A 151 -1.47 -22.77 4.99
N GLY A 152 -0.28 -22.25 5.33
CA GLY A 152 0.96 -22.48 4.59
C GLY A 152 1.04 -21.74 3.26
N PHE A 153 0.34 -20.62 3.10
CA PHE A 153 0.35 -19.80 1.88
C PHE A 153 0.06 -20.60 0.61
N PRO A 154 -1.15 -21.14 0.42
CA PRO A 154 -1.43 -22.04 -0.68
C PRO A 154 -1.27 -21.35 -2.04
N ALA A 155 -0.27 -21.74 -2.80
CA ALA A 155 -0.07 -21.28 -4.16
C ALA A 155 -1.25 -21.73 -5.04
N GLY A 156 -1.80 -20.81 -5.83
CA GLY A 156 -2.94 -21.08 -6.72
C GLY A 156 -4.31 -21.06 -6.05
N GLY A 157 -4.43 -20.41 -4.87
CA GLY A 157 -5.72 -20.11 -4.26
C GLY A 157 -6.15 -21.07 -3.14
N PRO A 158 -7.39 -20.96 -2.67
CA PRO A 158 -7.83 -21.56 -1.40
C PRO A 158 -7.96 -23.09 -1.38
N LYS A 159 -7.94 -23.79 -2.50
CA LYS A 159 -7.93 -25.28 -2.65
C LYS A 159 -8.80 -26.02 -1.62
N GLY A 160 -10.01 -25.58 -1.40
CA GLY A 160 -10.98 -26.22 -0.46
C GLY A 160 -10.83 -25.81 1.01
N SER A 161 -9.81 -25.02 1.39
CA SER A 161 -9.69 -24.47 2.74
C SER A 161 -10.54 -23.20 2.89
N TRP A 162 -11.54 -23.23 3.77
CA TRP A 162 -12.35 -22.04 4.07
C TRP A 162 -11.51 -20.93 4.74
N VAL A 163 -10.51 -21.30 5.53
CA VAL A 163 -9.59 -20.34 6.17
C VAL A 163 -8.78 -19.60 5.11
N ALA A 164 -8.23 -20.34 4.14
CA ALA A 164 -7.53 -19.73 3.02
C ALA A 164 -8.47 -18.85 2.16
N ALA A 165 -9.71 -19.28 1.94
CA ALA A 165 -10.70 -18.50 1.19
C ALA A 165 -11.01 -17.15 1.87
N ILE A 166 -11.17 -17.14 3.20
CA ILE A 166 -11.32 -15.88 3.95
C ILE A 166 -10.05 -15.04 3.86
N GLY A 167 -8.86 -15.64 3.99
CA GLY A 167 -7.58 -14.94 3.87
C GLY A 167 -7.42 -14.23 2.52
N PHE A 168 -7.65 -14.92 1.41
CA PHE A 168 -7.61 -14.32 0.07
C PHE A 168 -8.69 -13.26 -0.15
N GLY A 169 -9.92 -13.50 0.34
CA GLY A 169 -11.00 -12.54 0.28
C GLY A 169 -10.70 -11.27 1.06
N SER A 170 -10.11 -11.39 2.24
CA SER A 170 -9.68 -10.27 3.08
C SER A 170 -8.55 -9.48 2.43
N ASP A 171 -7.55 -10.15 1.86
CA ASP A 171 -6.45 -9.52 1.12
C ASP A 171 -6.98 -8.71 -0.06
N GLY A 172 -7.81 -9.30 -0.91
CA GLY A 172 -8.45 -8.61 -2.02
C GLY A 172 -9.30 -7.42 -1.58
N THR A 173 -10.08 -7.57 -0.50
CA THR A 173 -10.89 -6.48 0.06
C THR A 173 -10.01 -5.32 0.52
N ALA A 174 -8.95 -5.59 1.29
CA ALA A 174 -8.01 -4.57 1.75
C ALA A 174 -7.29 -3.89 0.59
N TYR A 175 -6.93 -4.65 -0.44
CA TYR A 175 -6.30 -4.14 -1.66
C TYR A 175 -7.19 -3.10 -2.35
N PHE A 176 -8.45 -3.43 -2.66
CA PHE A 176 -9.36 -2.47 -3.28
C PHE A 176 -9.69 -1.28 -2.38
N ALA A 177 -9.85 -1.50 -1.08
CA ALA A 177 -10.06 -0.44 -0.12
C ALA A 177 -8.86 0.52 -0.05
N SER A 178 -7.63 0.03 -0.24
CA SER A 178 -6.42 0.85 -0.26
C SER A 178 -6.37 1.84 -1.44
N ILE A 179 -6.94 1.47 -2.58
CA ILE A 179 -7.07 2.37 -3.75
C ILE A 179 -7.99 3.56 -3.40
N ILE A 180 -9.12 3.28 -2.76
CA ILE A 180 -10.06 4.29 -2.30
C ILE A 180 -9.39 5.20 -1.25
N TRP A 181 -8.69 4.61 -0.29
CA TRP A 181 -7.96 5.33 0.74
C TRP A 181 -6.88 6.25 0.15
N ALA A 182 -6.04 5.75 -0.75
CA ALA A 182 -4.99 6.53 -1.38
C ALA A 182 -5.56 7.73 -2.15
N THR A 183 -6.64 7.50 -2.91
CA THR A 183 -7.35 8.56 -3.65
C THR A 183 -7.93 9.59 -2.69
N TRP A 184 -8.61 9.17 -1.64
CA TRP A 184 -9.22 10.07 -0.65
C TRP A 184 -8.16 10.88 0.11
N LEU A 185 -7.07 10.24 0.53
CA LEU A 185 -5.95 10.91 1.19
C LEU A 185 -5.30 11.95 0.28
N GLY A 186 -5.07 11.61 -1.00
CA GLY A 186 -4.52 12.55 -1.98
C GLY A 186 -5.39 13.80 -2.13
N LEU A 187 -6.71 13.62 -2.26
CA LEU A 187 -7.66 14.73 -2.32
C LEU A 187 -7.68 15.56 -1.03
N ALA A 188 -7.61 14.92 0.15
CA ALA A 188 -7.58 15.63 1.43
C ALA A 188 -6.31 16.49 1.57
N ILE A 189 -5.16 15.97 1.18
CA ILE A 189 -3.88 16.71 1.19
C ILE A 189 -3.93 17.92 0.24
N LEU A 190 -4.47 17.76 -0.98
CA LEU A 190 -4.60 18.88 -1.92
C LEU A 190 -5.53 19.99 -1.40
N ARG A 191 -6.66 19.62 -0.79
CA ARG A 191 -7.60 20.59 -0.20
C ARG A 191 -6.95 21.41 0.91
N THR A 192 -6.15 20.78 1.78
CA THR A 192 -5.45 21.49 2.86
C THR A 192 -4.32 22.38 2.34
N SER A 193 -3.65 22.00 1.25
CA SER A 193 -2.65 22.85 0.59
C SER A 193 -3.23 24.14 0.03
N ARG A 194 -4.39 24.07 -0.63
CA ARG A 194 -5.03 25.24 -1.24
C ARG A 194 -5.49 26.27 -0.20
N ARG A 195 -5.90 25.83 0.99
CA ARG A 195 -6.32 26.74 2.07
C ARG A 195 -5.19 27.51 2.74
N GLN A 196 -3.93 27.12 2.51
CA GLN A 196 -2.74 27.75 3.07
C GLN A 196 -2.11 28.80 2.13
N LEU A 197 -2.63 28.97 0.91
CA LEU A 197 -2.22 30.07 0.04
C LEU A 197 -2.86 31.35 0.56
N PRO A 198 -2.05 32.41 0.84
CA PRO A 198 -2.61 33.68 1.31
C PRO A 198 -3.54 34.24 0.25
N THR A 199 -4.77 34.57 0.66
CA THR A 199 -5.78 35.31 -0.14
C THR A 199 -5.40 36.78 -0.27
N GLY A 200 -4.13 37.13 -0.45
CA GLY A 200 -3.63 38.48 -0.38
C GLY A 200 -2.57 38.77 -1.43
N ALA A 201 -2.92 38.65 -2.72
CA ALA A 201 -2.12 39.20 -3.81
C ALA A 201 -3.06 39.71 -4.93
N THR A 202 -4.01 40.57 -4.55
CA THR A 202 -4.69 41.45 -5.48
C THR A 202 -4.44 42.88 -4.95
N ALA A 203 -3.34 43.46 -5.38
CA ALA A 203 -3.09 44.89 -5.37
C ALA A 203 -2.42 45.25 -6.67
#